data_e7327c1bcc5832574969c12d5006e5f0
#
_entry.id   e7327c1bcc5832574969c12d5006e5f0
#
_cell.length_a   1.000
_cell.length_b   1.000
_cell.length_c   1.000
_cell.angle_alpha   90.00
_cell.angle_beta   90.00
_cell.angle_gamma   90.00
#
_symmetry.space_group_name_H-M   'P 1'
#
loop_
_entity.id
_entity.type
_entity.pdbx_description
1 polymer ?
#
loop_
_entity_poly.entity_id
_entity_poly.type
_entity_poly.pdbx_seq_one_letter_code
_entity_poly.pdbx_strand_id
1 'polypeptide(L)'
;MKIKNEAELLNKFCDKYEFRQLLRTPFLNTKYNEVWSTDGHALIRIKPERLVGVYPEGELNLPALECPCKRKVTIEAINKALDECPKVDEEIVIQDAVECKECDGSGEVYWEYTDNTGHTHEHLDECPVCDGTGEIEHEKTKKTGKKIVNKKAVINIGSTYIFANNIYKLKFAMDFLGITAADLISNPDMWSNEFVLDNDIHVTLMPILFDHTCKCDAKLELM
;
A
#
# COMPACT_ATOMS: atom_id res chain seq x y z
N MET A 1 18.01 19.82 -4.29
CA MET A 1 18.57 19.42 -2.97
C MET A 1 18.26 17.95 -2.77
N LYS A 2 19.22 17.14 -2.28
CA LYS A 2 19.00 15.73 -2.01
C LYS A 2 18.15 15.51 -0.75
N ILE A 3 17.32 14.47 -0.78
CA ILE A 3 16.44 14.09 0.33
C ILE A 3 17.28 13.42 1.41
N LYS A 4 17.16 13.87 2.65
CA LYS A 4 17.78 13.22 3.81
C LYS A 4 16.86 12.09 4.29
N ASN A 5 17.46 10.98 4.79
CA ASN A 5 16.73 9.81 5.28
C ASN A 5 15.73 9.25 4.26
N GLU A 6 16.09 9.25 2.98
CA GLU A 6 15.22 8.81 1.87
C GLU A 6 14.67 7.39 2.05
N ALA A 7 15.42 6.52 2.74
CA ALA A 7 14.95 5.16 3.04
C ALA A 7 13.69 5.14 3.91
N GLU A 8 13.54 6.07 4.86
CA GLU A 8 12.35 6.20 5.69
C GLU A 8 11.14 6.58 4.83
N LEU A 9 11.31 7.54 3.91
CA LEU A 9 10.26 7.96 2.99
C LEU A 9 9.85 6.83 2.07
N LEU A 10 10.80 6.21 1.39
CA LEU A 10 10.55 5.18 0.39
C LEU A 10 9.95 3.91 1.01
N ASN A 11 10.48 3.42 2.14
CA ASN A 11 9.98 2.22 2.80
C ASN A 11 8.54 2.37 3.33
N LYS A 12 8.03 3.60 3.47
CA LYS A 12 6.63 3.83 3.85
C LYS A 12 5.65 3.38 2.78
N PHE A 13 6.10 3.29 1.53
CA PHE A 13 5.31 2.89 0.38
C PHE A 13 5.50 1.42 -0.02
N CYS A 14 6.47 0.71 0.52
CA CYS A 14 6.67 -0.72 0.29
C CYS A 14 5.85 -1.59 1.25
N ASP A 15 5.61 -2.83 0.85
CA ASP A 15 5.12 -3.89 1.72
C ASP A 15 6.17 -5.01 1.80
N LYS A 16 6.78 -5.18 2.97
CA LYS A 16 7.85 -6.17 3.20
C LYS A 16 7.37 -7.62 3.03
N TYR A 17 6.09 -7.85 3.23
CA TYR A 17 5.48 -9.19 3.21
C TYR A 17 4.80 -9.53 1.88
N GLU A 18 4.80 -8.59 0.94
CA GLU A 18 4.23 -8.81 -0.40
C GLU A 18 5.01 -9.91 -1.15
N PHE A 19 4.32 -10.83 -1.81
CA PHE A 19 4.95 -11.91 -2.58
C PHE A 19 5.66 -11.40 -3.84
N ARG A 20 5.19 -10.31 -4.44
CA ARG A 20 5.81 -9.66 -5.61
C ARG A 20 7.05 -8.88 -5.18
N GLN A 21 8.22 -9.34 -5.60
CA GLN A 21 9.51 -8.79 -5.16
C GLN A 21 9.66 -7.27 -5.38
N LEU A 22 9.14 -6.73 -6.50
CA LEU A 22 9.20 -5.29 -6.80
C LEU A 22 8.40 -4.41 -5.82
N LEU A 23 7.48 -4.98 -5.04
CA LEU A 23 6.68 -4.22 -4.07
C LEU A 23 7.28 -4.26 -2.66
N ARG A 24 8.35 -5.06 -2.44
CA ARG A 24 9.02 -5.18 -1.13
C ARG A 24 10.02 -4.09 -0.86
N THR A 25 10.67 -3.58 -1.91
CA THR A 25 11.79 -2.64 -1.80
C THR A 25 11.71 -1.59 -2.90
N PRO A 26 12.24 -0.37 -2.66
CA PRO A 26 12.36 0.63 -3.71
C PRO A 26 13.23 0.14 -4.86
N PHE A 27 12.89 0.51 -6.10
CA PHE A 27 13.62 0.14 -7.31
C PHE A 27 13.72 1.30 -8.30
N LEU A 28 14.76 1.29 -9.14
CA LEU A 28 14.89 2.21 -10.26
C LEU A 28 14.07 1.68 -11.45
N ASN A 29 12.99 2.39 -11.77
CA ASN A 29 12.23 2.07 -12.98
C ASN A 29 12.99 2.62 -14.20
N THR A 30 13.60 1.74 -14.96
CA THR A 30 14.48 2.08 -16.09
C THR A 30 13.73 2.77 -17.23
N LYS A 31 12.44 2.44 -17.42
CA LYS A 31 11.59 3.02 -18.46
C LYS A 31 11.33 4.52 -18.24
N TYR A 32 11.18 4.95 -16.99
CA TYR A 32 10.84 6.32 -16.62
C TYR A 32 12.03 7.10 -16.07
N ASN A 33 13.14 6.40 -15.80
CA ASN A 33 14.31 6.93 -15.09
C ASN A 33 13.91 7.61 -13.77
N GLU A 34 13.18 6.87 -12.93
CA GLU A 34 12.68 7.30 -11.63
C GLU A 34 12.84 6.17 -10.60
N VAL A 35 13.12 6.51 -9.35
CA VAL A 35 13.06 5.55 -8.25
C VAL A 35 11.60 5.45 -7.79
N TRP A 36 11.09 4.24 -7.80
CA TRP A 36 9.72 3.91 -7.44
C TRP A 36 9.67 3.09 -6.16
N SER A 37 8.68 3.36 -5.34
CA SER A 37 8.38 2.57 -4.15
C SER A 37 6.87 2.43 -4.02
N THR A 38 6.36 1.20 -3.93
CA THR A 38 4.91 0.93 -3.97
C THR A 38 4.54 -0.36 -3.24
N ASP A 39 3.33 -0.41 -2.68
CA ASP A 39 2.67 -1.61 -2.16
C ASP A 39 1.51 -2.08 -3.08
N GLY A 40 1.41 -1.52 -4.28
CA GLY A 40 0.34 -1.78 -5.23
C GLY A 40 -0.89 -0.88 -5.07
N HIS A 41 -1.03 -0.15 -3.95
CA HIS A 41 -2.15 0.77 -3.69
C HIS A 41 -1.72 2.24 -3.62
N ALA A 42 -0.51 2.47 -3.21
CA ALA A 42 0.14 3.77 -3.19
C ALA A 42 1.54 3.66 -3.78
N LEU A 43 1.92 4.62 -4.60
CA LEU A 43 3.22 4.69 -5.25
C LEU A 43 3.82 6.06 -5.02
N ILE A 44 5.10 6.12 -4.61
CA ILE A 44 5.90 7.33 -4.69
C ILE A 44 6.95 7.19 -5.80
N ARG A 45 7.12 8.22 -6.60
CA ARG A 45 8.11 8.33 -7.69
C ARG A 45 9.00 9.52 -7.45
N ILE A 46 10.31 9.31 -7.52
CA ILE A 46 11.30 10.35 -7.22
C ILE A 46 12.41 10.29 -8.27
N LYS A 47 12.79 11.43 -8.82
CA LYS A 47 13.93 11.51 -9.74
C LYS A 47 15.23 11.12 -9.03
N PRO A 48 16.12 10.28 -9.63
CA PRO A 48 17.34 9.79 -8.99
C PRO A 48 18.26 10.88 -8.47
N GLU A 49 18.27 12.05 -9.11
CA GLU A 49 19.09 13.21 -8.72
C GLU A 49 18.73 13.77 -7.33
N ARG A 50 17.53 13.45 -6.83
CA ARG A 50 17.03 13.85 -5.51
C ARG A 50 17.45 12.88 -4.42
N LEU A 51 17.96 11.71 -4.78
CA LEU A 51 18.31 10.60 -3.89
C LEU A 51 19.83 10.42 -3.78
N VAL A 52 20.26 9.68 -2.75
CA VAL A 52 21.68 9.34 -2.50
C VAL A 52 21.95 7.87 -2.78
N GLY A 53 20.96 7.00 -2.50
CA GLY A 53 21.08 5.55 -2.62
C GLY A 53 21.15 5.07 -4.05
N VAL A 54 21.58 3.81 -4.19
CA VAL A 54 21.53 3.04 -5.44
C VAL A 54 20.44 1.99 -5.28
N TYR A 55 19.57 1.88 -6.28
CA TYR A 55 18.39 1.03 -6.24
C TYR A 55 18.50 -0.05 -7.30
N PRO A 56 17.99 -1.28 -7.03
CA PRO A 56 17.92 -2.33 -8.04
C PRO A 56 17.04 -1.88 -9.21
N GLU A 57 17.35 -2.33 -10.40
CA GLU A 57 16.55 -2.06 -11.60
C GLU A 57 15.25 -2.88 -11.58
N GLY A 58 14.19 -2.30 -12.11
CA GLY A 58 12.90 -2.95 -12.25
C GLY A 58 12.03 -2.22 -13.26
N GLU A 59 10.96 -2.87 -13.72
CA GLU A 59 10.00 -2.28 -14.64
C GLU A 59 8.58 -2.47 -14.13
N LEU A 60 7.86 -1.36 -14.05
CA LEU A 60 6.43 -1.32 -13.79
C LEU A 60 5.82 -0.25 -14.69
N ASN A 61 4.66 -0.54 -15.27
CA ASN A 61 3.97 0.39 -16.14
C ASN A 61 2.83 1.08 -15.38
N LEU A 62 2.74 2.41 -15.54
CA LEU A 62 1.56 3.18 -15.19
C LEU A 62 0.86 3.66 -16.45
N PRO A 63 -0.48 3.70 -16.46
CA PRO A 63 -1.20 4.40 -17.50
C PRO A 63 -0.82 5.88 -17.49
N ALA A 64 -0.71 6.50 -18.67
CA ALA A 64 -0.47 7.94 -18.77
C ALA A 64 -1.67 8.70 -18.20
N LEU A 65 -1.39 9.66 -17.32
CA LEU A 65 -2.41 10.57 -16.78
C LEU A 65 -2.45 11.81 -17.67
N GLU A 66 -3.46 11.88 -18.50
CA GLU A 66 -3.77 13.09 -19.28
C GLU A 66 -4.95 13.79 -18.61
N CYS A 67 -4.70 14.80 -17.79
CA CYS A 67 -5.77 15.63 -17.26
C CYS A 67 -5.43 17.11 -17.31
N PRO A 68 -6.27 17.94 -17.93
CA PRO A 68 -6.07 19.40 -18.00
C PRO A 68 -6.43 20.12 -16.71
N CYS A 69 -7.11 19.49 -15.76
CA CYS A 69 -7.59 20.12 -14.54
C CYS A 69 -6.63 19.88 -13.38
N LYS A 70 -5.87 20.90 -13.00
CA LYS A 70 -5.08 20.90 -11.76
C LYS A 70 -5.95 21.44 -10.63
N ARG A 71 -6.07 20.67 -9.57
CA ARG A 71 -6.67 21.05 -8.28
C ARG A 71 -5.59 20.98 -7.22
N LYS A 72 -5.78 21.67 -6.11
CA LYS A 72 -4.82 21.64 -5.00
C LYS A 72 -5.41 20.91 -3.80
N VAL A 73 -4.55 20.15 -3.13
CA VAL A 73 -4.81 19.53 -1.84
C VAL A 73 -3.84 20.10 -0.83
N THR A 74 -4.33 20.56 0.31
CA THR A 74 -3.48 21.06 1.40
C THR A 74 -3.39 20.07 2.54
N ILE A 75 -2.34 20.20 3.35
CA ILE A 75 -2.14 19.38 4.53
C ILE A 75 -3.27 19.56 5.55
N GLU A 76 -3.83 20.78 5.64
CA GLU A 76 -4.97 21.10 6.50
C GLU A 76 -6.24 20.35 6.04
N ALA A 77 -6.51 20.31 4.73
CA ALA A 77 -7.64 19.57 4.18
C ALA A 77 -7.49 18.07 4.42
N ILE A 78 -6.27 17.53 4.29
CA ILE A 78 -5.96 16.13 4.60
C ILE A 78 -6.20 15.85 6.09
N ASN A 79 -5.70 16.68 6.99
CA ASN A 79 -5.89 16.52 8.42
C ASN A 79 -7.38 16.54 8.79
N LYS A 80 -8.15 17.49 8.26
CA LYS A 80 -9.59 17.59 8.47
C LYS A 80 -10.31 16.31 8.03
N ALA A 81 -10.03 15.81 6.82
CA ALA A 81 -10.65 14.59 6.31
C ALA A 81 -10.30 13.36 7.17
N LEU A 82 -9.04 13.24 7.64
CA LEU A 82 -8.63 12.16 8.53
C LEU A 82 -9.28 12.26 9.91
N ASP A 83 -9.50 13.47 10.44
CA ASP A 83 -10.16 13.68 11.74
C ASP A 83 -11.65 13.34 11.72
N GLU A 84 -12.32 13.50 10.55
CA GLU A 84 -13.71 13.14 10.32
C GLU A 84 -13.91 11.61 10.22
N CYS A 85 -12.85 10.85 9.91
CA CYS A 85 -12.92 9.41 9.78
C CYS A 85 -13.21 8.72 11.13
N PRO A 86 -13.90 7.56 11.10
CA PRO A 86 -14.14 6.75 12.29
C PRO A 86 -12.82 6.32 12.91
N LYS A 87 -12.78 6.29 14.27
CA LYS A 87 -11.60 5.88 15.04
C LYS A 87 -11.81 4.50 15.62
N VAL A 88 -10.77 3.68 15.59
CA VAL A 88 -10.70 2.34 16.18
C VAL A 88 -9.64 2.27 17.28
N ASP A 89 -9.72 1.27 18.14
CA ASP A 89 -8.68 1.03 19.12
C ASP A 89 -7.36 0.68 18.42
N GLU A 90 -6.28 1.30 18.83
CA GLU A 90 -4.95 0.94 18.34
C GLU A 90 -4.54 -0.41 18.93
N GLU A 91 -4.18 -1.34 18.08
CA GLU A 91 -3.62 -2.64 18.44
C GLU A 91 -2.18 -2.73 17.95
N ILE A 92 -1.30 -3.22 18.81
CA ILE A 92 0.10 -3.51 18.47
C ILE A 92 0.32 -5.02 18.52
N VAL A 93 1.08 -5.52 17.58
CA VAL A 93 1.53 -6.91 17.57
C VAL A 93 2.54 -7.08 18.70
N ILE A 94 2.30 -8.05 19.57
CA ILE A 94 3.18 -8.41 20.69
C ILE A 94 3.85 -9.78 20.48
N GLN A 95 3.32 -10.56 19.57
CA GLN A 95 3.87 -11.84 19.14
C GLN A 95 3.47 -12.04 17.67
N ASP A 96 4.46 -12.21 16.81
CA ASP A 96 4.24 -12.53 15.41
C ASP A 96 3.68 -13.96 15.27
N ALA A 97 2.94 -14.20 14.17
CA ALA A 97 2.55 -15.54 13.77
C ALA A 97 3.78 -16.38 13.45
N VAL A 98 3.71 -17.68 13.73
CA VAL A 98 4.76 -18.64 13.38
C VAL A 98 4.24 -19.52 12.25
N GLU A 99 4.84 -19.38 11.08
CA GLU A 99 4.49 -20.16 9.90
C GLU A 99 4.71 -21.66 10.13
N CYS A 100 3.80 -22.47 9.61
CA CYS A 100 3.93 -23.92 9.59
C CYS A 100 5.01 -24.32 8.59
N LYS A 101 6.06 -24.98 9.07
CA LYS A 101 7.17 -25.45 8.24
C LYS A 101 6.82 -26.65 7.35
N GLU A 102 5.77 -27.38 7.68
CA GLU A 102 5.34 -28.55 6.90
C GLU A 102 4.77 -28.15 5.56
N CYS A 103 4.01 -27.03 5.52
CA CYS A 103 3.39 -26.51 4.32
C CYS A 103 3.96 -25.14 3.89
N ASP A 104 5.07 -24.69 4.48
CA ASP A 104 5.68 -23.39 4.22
C ASP A 104 4.66 -22.23 4.24
N GLY A 105 3.73 -22.29 5.22
CA GLY A 105 2.70 -21.28 5.41
C GLY A 105 1.49 -21.36 4.46
N SER A 106 1.46 -22.31 3.51
CA SER A 106 0.36 -22.43 2.53
C SER A 106 -0.94 -22.95 3.13
N GLY A 107 -0.88 -23.68 4.22
CA GLY A 107 -2.02 -24.42 4.80
C GLY A 107 -2.35 -25.72 4.07
N GLU A 108 -1.70 -26.02 2.96
CA GLU A 108 -2.01 -27.20 2.11
C GLU A 108 -0.76 -28.03 1.87
N VAL A 109 -0.94 -29.35 1.75
CA VAL A 109 0.12 -30.30 1.43
C VAL A 109 -0.34 -31.30 0.37
N TYR A 110 0.59 -31.79 -0.41
CA TYR A 110 0.33 -32.87 -1.38
C TYR A 110 0.43 -34.21 -0.70
N TRP A 111 -0.61 -35.04 -0.87
CA TRP A 111 -0.63 -36.45 -0.50
C TRP A 111 -0.48 -37.31 -1.74
N GLU A 112 0.42 -38.26 -1.65
CA GLU A 112 0.57 -39.28 -2.68
C GLU A 112 0.15 -40.64 -2.12
N TYR A 113 -0.64 -41.41 -2.87
CA TYR A 113 -0.84 -42.80 -2.60
C TYR A 113 -0.75 -43.63 -3.89
N THR A 114 -0.21 -44.84 -3.77
CA THR A 114 -0.16 -45.79 -4.89
C THR A 114 -1.23 -46.83 -4.72
N ASP A 115 -2.09 -46.98 -5.71
CA ASP A 115 -3.14 -47.99 -5.71
C ASP A 115 -2.61 -49.44 -5.92
N ASN A 116 -3.48 -50.44 -5.76
CA ASN A 116 -3.11 -51.83 -5.91
C ASN A 116 -2.68 -52.23 -7.33
N THR A 117 -2.87 -51.35 -8.32
CA THR A 117 -2.48 -51.56 -9.72
C THR A 117 -1.14 -50.84 -10.03
N GLY A 118 -0.56 -50.16 -9.06
CA GLY A 118 0.73 -49.49 -9.18
C GLY A 118 0.65 -48.05 -9.73
N HIS A 119 -0.56 -47.44 -9.84
CA HIS A 119 -0.69 -46.05 -10.23
C HIS A 119 -0.61 -45.15 -9.01
N THR A 120 0.17 -44.08 -9.14
CA THR A 120 0.30 -43.02 -8.12
C THR A 120 -0.74 -41.94 -8.38
N HIS A 121 -1.45 -41.59 -7.32
CA HIS A 121 -2.44 -40.52 -7.30
C HIS A 121 -1.96 -39.42 -6.37
N GLU A 122 -2.11 -38.18 -6.80
CA GLU A 122 -1.79 -36.98 -6.00
C GLU A 122 -3.09 -36.29 -5.60
N HIS A 123 -3.14 -35.81 -4.37
CA HIS A 123 -4.26 -35.07 -3.84
C HIS A 123 -3.73 -33.92 -2.99
N LEU A 124 -4.26 -32.69 -3.23
CA LEU A 124 -3.99 -31.53 -2.41
C LEU A 124 -5.03 -31.47 -1.30
N ASP A 125 -4.58 -31.37 -0.06
CA ASP A 125 -5.45 -31.36 1.11
C ASP A 125 -4.89 -30.46 2.21
N GLU A 126 -5.68 -30.17 3.23
CA GLU A 126 -5.28 -29.37 4.38
C GLU A 126 -4.05 -29.97 5.08
N CYS A 127 -3.12 -29.11 5.45
CA CYS A 127 -1.92 -29.51 6.19
C CYS A 127 -2.31 -30.03 7.59
N PRO A 128 -1.98 -31.30 7.93
CA PRO A 128 -2.38 -31.92 9.21
C PRO A 128 -1.61 -31.35 10.43
N VAL A 129 -0.54 -30.56 10.20
CA VAL A 129 0.27 -29.99 11.29
C VAL A 129 -0.31 -28.67 11.77
N CYS A 130 -0.93 -27.90 10.88
CA CYS A 130 -1.54 -26.62 11.21
C CYS A 130 -3.05 -26.57 10.97
N ASP A 131 -3.68 -27.70 10.69
CA ASP A 131 -5.11 -27.83 10.41
C ASP A 131 -5.57 -26.82 9.31
N GLY A 132 -4.79 -26.73 8.24
CA GLY A 132 -5.08 -25.87 7.10
C GLY A 132 -4.83 -24.38 7.31
N THR A 133 -4.42 -23.93 8.50
CA THR A 133 -4.25 -22.50 8.80
C THR A 133 -2.98 -21.85 8.22
N GLY A 134 -1.98 -22.67 7.88
CA GLY A 134 -0.65 -22.19 7.48
C GLY A 134 0.24 -21.73 8.65
N GLU A 135 -0.29 -21.64 9.87
CA GLU A 135 0.39 -21.12 11.06
C GLU A 135 0.28 -22.13 12.21
N ILE A 136 1.38 -22.30 12.97
CA ILE A 136 1.39 -23.08 14.22
C ILE A 136 1.11 -22.21 15.45
N GLU A 137 1.40 -20.94 15.38
CA GLU A 137 1.02 -19.94 16.39
C GLU A 137 0.44 -18.73 15.68
N HIS A 138 -0.74 -18.27 16.11
CA HIS A 138 -1.36 -17.08 15.56
C HIS A 138 -0.75 -15.82 16.14
N GLU A 139 -0.78 -14.74 15.34
CA GLU A 139 -0.41 -13.41 15.78
C GLU A 139 -1.22 -13.01 17.02
N LYS A 140 -0.52 -12.48 18.03
CA LYS A 140 -1.18 -11.90 19.21
C LYS A 140 -1.06 -10.39 19.18
N THR A 141 -2.17 -9.71 19.34
CA THR A 141 -2.25 -8.26 19.43
C THR A 141 -2.64 -7.81 20.83
N LYS A 142 -2.28 -6.59 21.19
CA LYS A 142 -2.67 -5.92 22.43
C LYS A 142 -3.17 -4.51 22.14
N LYS A 143 -4.30 -4.16 22.72
CA LYS A 143 -4.82 -2.78 22.67
C LYS A 143 -3.95 -1.85 23.49
N THR A 144 -3.57 -0.72 22.90
CA THR A 144 -2.75 0.31 23.58
C THR A 144 -3.58 1.26 24.42
N GLY A 145 -4.90 1.25 24.27
CA GLY A 145 -5.83 2.22 24.89
C GLY A 145 -5.93 3.54 24.11
N LYS A 146 -5.19 3.70 23.01
CA LYS A 146 -5.30 4.86 22.13
C LYS A 146 -6.33 4.61 21.03
N LYS A 147 -6.95 5.69 20.55
CA LYS A 147 -7.80 5.68 19.37
C LYS A 147 -7.02 6.21 18.18
N ILE A 148 -7.01 5.46 17.08
CA ILE A 148 -6.42 5.84 15.81
C ILE A 148 -7.50 5.85 14.73
N VAL A 149 -7.26 6.57 13.64
CA VAL A 149 -8.17 6.56 12.48
C VAL A 149 -8.21 5.15 11.89
N ASN A 150 -9.41 4.68 11.57
CA ASN A 150 -9.58 3.40 10.87
C ASN A 150 -8.89 3.47 9.51
N LYS A 151 -7.85 2.67 9.30
CA LYS A 151 -7.09 2.61 8.05
C LYS A 151 -7.94 2.25 6.83
N LYS A 152 -9.06 1.54 7.05
CA LYS A 152 -10.05 1.14 6.02
C LYS A 152 -11.19 2.16 5.85
N ALA A 153 -11.19 3.28 6.58
CA ALA A 153 -12.15 4.35 6.36
C ALA A 153 -12.04 4.88 4.92
N VAL A 154 -13.17 5.22 4.34
CA VAL A 154 -13.29 5.62 2.93
C VAL A 154 -13.38 7.14 2.84
N ILE A 155 -12.45 7.74 2.11
CA ILE A 155 -12.37 9.18 1.88
C ILE A 155 -12.69 9.47 0.41
N ASN A 156 -13.65 10.35 0.16
CA ASN A 156 -13.98 10.82 -1.18
C ASN A 156 -12.99 11.93 -1.61
N ILE A 157 -12.45 11.83 -2.81
CA ILE A 157 -11.60 12.83 -3.47
C ILE A 157 -12.21 13.14 -4.83
N GLY A 158 -13.00 14.19 -4.91
CA GLY A 158 -13.69 14.54 -6.16
C GLY A 158 -14.63 13.43 -6.64
N SER A 159 -14.26 12.73 -7.71
CA SER A 159 -15.04 11.61 -8.28
C SER A 159 -14.56 10.23 -7.82
N THR A 160 -13.52 10.13 -7.01
CA THR A 160 -12.89 8.88 -6.60
C THR A 160 -12.95 8.67 -5.09
N TYR A 161 -12.72 7.43 -4.66
CA TYR A 161 -12.71 7.02 -3.26
C TYR A 161 -11.40 6.31 -2.93
N ILE A 162 -10.81 6.63 -1.78
CA ILE A 162 -9.50 6.12 -1.37
C ILE A 162 -9.56 5.73 0.11
N PHE A 163 -8.86 4.68 0.50
CA PHE A 163 -8.71 4.33 1.91
C PHE A 163 -7.86 5.36 2.67
N ALA A 164 -8.24 5.65 3.90
CA ALA A 164 -7.53 6.55 4.80
C ALA A 164 -6.04 6.17 4.95
N ASN A 165 -5.71 4.86 4.91
CA ASN A 165 -4.31 4.40 4.94
C ASN A 165 -3.45 5.01 3.81
N ASN A 166 -4.00 5.13 2.60
CA ASN A 166 -3.26 5.71 1.47
C ASN A 166 -3.15 7.23 1.60
N ILE A 167 -4.16 7.89 2.16
CA ILE A 167 -4.10 9.32 2.50
C ILE A 167 -3.04 9.59 3.59
N TYR A 168 -2.88 8.68 4.55
CA TYR A 168 -1.78 8.77 5.52
C TYR A 168 -0.40 8.68 4.89
N LYS A 169 -0.22 7.86 3.84
CA LYS A 169 1.05 7.81 3.10
C LYS A 169 1.34 9.12 2.38
N LEU A 170 0.32 9.71 1.73
CA LEU A 170 0.44 11.04 1.13
C LEU A 170 0.80 12.10 2.18
N LYS A 171 0.05 12.14 3.29
CA LYS A 171 0.33 13.05 4.40
C LYS A 171 1.76 12.88 4.92
N PHE A 172 2.19 11.64 5.15
CA PHE A 172 3.55 11.35 5.59
C PHE A 172 4.60 11.91 4.63
N ALA A 173 4.42 11.70 3.31
CA ALA A 173 5.35 12.23 2.31
C ALA A 173 5.39 13.76 2.31
N MET A 174 4.23 14.42 2.41
CA MET A 174 4.14 15.89 2.50
C MET A 174 4.82 16.43 3.76
N ASP A 175 4.52 15.86 4.93
CA ASP A 175 5.14 16.24 6.21
C ASP A 175 6.66 16.04 6.18
N PHE A 176 7.11 14.88 5.68
CA PHE A 176 8.53 14.53 5.58
C PHE A 176 9.32 15.50 4.69
N LEU A 177 8.70 15.96 3.61
CA LEU A 177 9.30 16.90 2.66
C LEU A 177 9.08 18.37 3.03
N GLY A 178 8.28 18.67 4.07
CA GLY A 178 7.91 20.02 4.46
C GLY A 178 6.99 20.71 3.46
N ILE A 179 6.15 19.95 2.76
CA ILE A 179 5.24 20.43 1.71
C ILE A 179 3.85 20.63 2.31
N THR A 180 3.28 21.81 2.18
CA THR A 180 1.96 22.13 2.73
C THR A 180 0.81 22.00 1.73
N ALA A 181 1.11 21.96 0.43
CA ALA A 181 0.12 21.80 -0.63
C ALA A 181 0.70 21.02 -1.81
N ALA A 182 -0.11 20.16 -2.41
CA ALA A 182 0.23 19.36 -3.60
C ALA A 182 -0.77 19.65 -4.72
N ASP A 183 -0.32 19.60 -5.96
CA ASP A 183 -1.19 19.64 -7.13
C ASP A 183 -1.77 18.24 -7.37
N LEU A 184 -3.10 18.12 -7.44
CA LEU A 184 -3.78 16.89 -7.79
C LEU A 184 -4.09 16.87 -9.29
N ILE A 185 -3.60 15.85 -9.96
CA ILE A 185 -3.96 15.49 -11.32
C ILE A 185 -4.83 14.24 -11.21
N SER A 186 -6.11 14.36 -11.48
CA SER A 186 -7.03 13.23 -11.50
C SER A 186 -7.82 13.24 -12.80
N ASN A 187 -7.93 12.07 -13.40
CA ASN A 187 -8.84 11.84 -14.52
C ASN A 187 -9.99 10.98 -13.99
N PRO A 188 -11.26 11.44 -14.10
CA PRO A 188 -12.41 10.67 -13.63
C PRO A 188 -12.54 9.29 -14.33
N ASP A 189 -11.99 9.16 -15.54
CA ASP A 189 -12.00 7.92 -16.33
C ASP A 189 -10.78 7.02 -16.04
N MET A 190 -9.86 7.45 -15.16
CA MET A 190 -8.64 6.71 -14.84
C MET A 190 -8.61 6.28 -13.37
N TRP A 191 -8.06 5.09 -13.17
CA TRP A 191 -7.99 4.37 -11.90
C TRP A 191 -6.88 4.86 -10.95
N SER A 192 -6.48 6.14 -11.02
CA SER A 192 -5.45 6.69 -10.13
C SER A 192 -5.58 8.19 -9.92
N ASN A 193 -5.14 8.65 -8.75
CA ASN A 193 -4.98 10.06 -8.41
C ASN A 193 -3.49 10.34 -8.23
N GLU A 194 -2.93 11.26 -9.00
CA GLU A 194 -1.54 11.66 -8.90
C GLU A 194 -1.42 13.00 -8.19
N PHE A 195 -0.61 13.05 -7.15
CA PHE A 195 -0.26 14.23 -6.38
C PHE A 195 1.17 14.64 -6.71
N VAL A 196 1.32 15.82 -7.30
CA VAL A 196 2.63 16.41 -7.59
C VAL A 196 3.06 17.21 -6.36
N LEU A 197 4.01 16.67 -5.61
CA LEU A 197 4.55 17.30 -4.40
C LEU A 197 5.62 18.33 -4.74
N ASP A 198 6.45 17.99 -5.71
CA ASP A 198 7.51 18.82 -6.30
C ASP A 198 7.67 18.35 -7.75
N ASN A 199 8.36 19.11 -8.61
CA ASN A 199 8.57 18.75 -10.03
C ASN A 199 9.20 17.35 -10.22
N ASP A 200 9.94 16.88 -9.21
CA ASP A 200 10.68 15.61 -9.23
C ASP A 200 10.09 14.55 -8.31
N ILE A 201 8.97 14.83 -7.62
CA ILE A 201 8.39 13.95 -6.60
C ILE A 201 6.88 13.86 -6.79
N HIS A 202 6.40 12.66 -7.08
CA HIS A 202 5.01 12.38 -7.34
C HIS A 202 4.51 11.25 -6.43
N VAL A 203 3.29 11.37 -5.93
CA VAL A 203 2.59 10.29 -5.21
C VAL A 203 1.34 9.92 -5.98
N THR A 204 1.20 8.65 -6.32
CA THR A 204 0.01 8.12 -6.98
C THR A 204 -0.75 7.23 -6.00
N LEU A 205 -2.05 7.50 -5.83
CA LEU A 205 -2.94 6.69 -5.00
C LEU A 205 -3.99 6.02 -5.86
N MET A 206 -4.09 4.68 -5.73
CA MET A 206 -5.11 3.91 -6.42
C MET A 206 -6.46 4.06 -5.73
N PRO A 207 -7.53 4.42 -6.46
CA PRO A 207 -8.88 4.45 -5.93
C PRO A 207 -9.40 3.03 -5.68
N ILE A 208 -10.35 2.94 -4.78
CA ILE A 208 -11.13 1.73 -4.56
C ILE A 208 -12.36 1.72 -5.48
N LEU A 209 -12.79 0.54 -5.87
CA LEU A 209 -14.11 0.34 -6.46
C LEU A 209 -15.15 0.63 -5.37
N PHE A 210 -15.90 1.70 -5.57
CA PHE A 210 -16.92 2.12 -4.63
C PHE A 210 -18.30 1.83 -5.25
N ASP A 211 -19.04 0.92 -4.65
CA ASP A 211 -20.42 0.69 -5.02
C ASP A 211 -21.36 1.54 -4.14
N HIS A 212 -22.60 1.70 -4.57
CA HIS A 212 -23.59 2.53 -3.88
C HIS A 212 -23.98 2.02 -2.48
N THR A 213 -23.51 0.82 -2.10
CA THR A 213 -23.75 0.24 -0.77
C THR A 213 -22.64 0.64 0.23
N CYS A 214 -21.50 1.09 -0.24
CA CYS A 214 -20.41 1.55 0.59
C CYS A 214 -20.70 2.92 1.22
N LYS A 215 -20.35 3.09 2.48
CA LYS A 215 -20.44 4.37 3.18
C LYS A 215 -19.17 5.18 2.98
N CYS A 216 -19.28 6.41 2.51
CA CYS A 216 -18.19 7.37 2.54
C CYS A 216 -18.08 7.97 3.95
N ASP A 217 -16.92 7.93 4.56
CA ASP A 217 -16.67 8.36 5.94
C ASP A 217 -16.27 9.82 6.04
N ALA A 218 -15.52 10.33 5.05
CA ALA A 218 -15.07 11.70 5.00
C ALA A 218 -14.89 12.19 3.56
N LYS A 219 -14.74 13.51 3.39
CA LYS A 219 -14.49 14.15 2.10
C LYS A 219 -13.24 15.00 2.16
N LEU A 220 -12.31 14.78 1.23
CA LEU A 220 -11.13 15.63 1.07
C LEU A 220 -11.51 16.84 0.20
N GLU A 221 -11.45 18.02 0.78
CA GLU A 221 -11.73 19.27 0.09
C GLU A 221 -10.58 19.63 -0.87
N LEU A 222 -10.95 19.98 -2.10
CA LEU A 222 -10.04 20.36 -3.18
C LEU A 222 -10.20 21.85 -3.45
N MET A 223 -9.10 22.57 -3.64
CA MET A 223 -9.05 23.97 -4.03
C MET A 223 -8.82 24.13 -5.53
#